data_abf6d3dc68a92b6b05706d6479bf5452
#
_entry.id   abf6d3dc68a92b6b05706d6479bf5452
#
_cell.length_a   1.000
_cell.length_b   1.000
_cell.length_c   1.000
_cell.angle_alpha   90.00
_cell.angle_beta   90.00
_cell.angle_gamma   90.00
#
_symmetry.space_group_name_H-M   'P 1'
#
loop_
_entity.id
_entity.type
_entity.pdbx_description
1 polymer ?
#
loop_
_entity_poly.entity_id
_entity_poly.type
_entity_poly.pdbx_seq_one_letter_code
_entity_poly.pdbx_strand_id
1 'polypeptide(L)'
;MEKILDIIDLIAYDKGLDNGVVLEIVKNGLIKIAQEEINPLYHYIVEPDIKERTLKLFYRKKVCADDVKLTEEDLATSIPFSQAKEFGDVSVGDELDCELQLDEMSRGAINKLFLNLEYNLQRSIEDQILQGFRTQLGKIVNGQVVGVDERGNTFVEIDSIRALLPQKNRIKGESFKVGDTIRAVLKFVGINKNGLQVELSRTTPKFLEELLAMEVPEIKDNEVMIFKSARIPGDRAKVAVYSNNPRIDPIGCCVGVKGVRINAVSKELANENIDCVEYHSTLEIFIAKALTPAQILSVKIQEQNIEQSEQNGRENMEGEKENNERKKAIVQIKSDQKSKAIGKGGVNIRLASMLCDCDIELCEIDTPNTTESKADSTATAPAENTAQKSGLDALSSLFKN
;
A
#
# COMPACT_ATOMS: atom_id res chain seq x y z
N MET A 1 -28.62 36.41 21.03
CA MET A 1 -27.34 35.79 20.63
C MET A 1 -27.63 34.39 20.18
N GLU A 2 -27.18 34.03 18.97
CA GLU A 2 -27.17 32.62 18.56
C GLU A 2 -26.30 31.86 19.54
N LYS A 3 -26.81 30.71 19.99
CA LYS A 3 -26.14 29.92 21.01
C LYS A 3 -24.93 29.24 20.35
N ILE A 4 -23.73 29.50 20.82
CA ILE A 4 -22.47 29.04 20.20
C ILE A 4 -22.47 27.52 19.99
N LEU A 5 -23.02 26.74 20.94
CA LEU A 5 -23.10 25.29 20.80
C LEU A 5 -24.03 24.86 19.66
N ASP A 6 -25.11 25.62 19.36
CA ASP A 6 -25.97 25.33 18.20
C ASP A 6 -25.23 25.55 16.88
N ILE A 7 -24.36 26.57 16.83
CA ILE A 7 -23.51 26.82 15.66
C ILE A 7 -22.48 25.71 15.49
N ILE A 8 -21.87 25.22 16.57
CA ILE A 8 -20.94 24.09 16.58
C ILE A 8 -21.63 22.82 16.01
N ASP A 9 -22.84 22.53 16.50
CA ASP A 9 -23.64 21.40 16.04
C ASP A 9 -23.95 21.51 14.54
N LEU A 10 -24.29 22.72 14.08
CA LEU A 10 -24.57 23.00 12.66
C LEU A 10 -23.31 22.80 11.77
N ILE A 11 -22.16 23.32 12.21
CA ILE A 11 -20.87 23.17 11.51
C ILE A 11 -20.48 21.69 11.43
N ALA A 12 -20.61 20.97 12.54
CA ALA A 12 -20.30 19.54 12.61
C ALA A 12 -21.16 18.75 11.61
N TYR A 13 -22.47 19.04 11.57
CA TYR A 13 -23.39 18.41 10.61
C TYR A 13 -23.04 18.76 9.15
N ASP A 14 -22.83 20.06 8.84
CA ASP A 14 -22.52 20.52 7.48
C ASP A 14 -21.20 19.97 6.94
N LYS A 15 -20.19 19.84 7.81
CA LYS A 15 -18.85 19.36 7.45
C LYS A 15 -18.67 17.85 7.66
N GLY A 16 -19.66 17.14 8.22
CA GLY A 16 -19.58 15.71 8.49
C GLY A 16 -18.54 15.35 9.55
N LEU A 17 -18.26 16.27 10.48
CA LEU A 17 -17.33 16.07 11.58
C LEU A 17 -18.08 15.65 12.87
N ASP A 18 -17.36 15.01 13.79
CA ASP A 18 -17.88 14.75 15.13
C ASP A 18 -18.00 16.06 15.92
N ASN A 19 -19.11 16.24 16.65
CA ASN A 19 -19.36 17.44 17.46
C ASN A 19 -18.26 17.69 18.48
N GLY A 20 -17.71 16.62 19.09
CA GLY A 20 -16.60 16.72 20.03
C GLY A 20 -15.34 17.30 19.40
N VAL A 21 -15.03 16.91 18.16
CA VAL A 21 -13.88 17.43 17.41
C VAL A 21 -14.04 18.92 17.11
N VAL A 22 -15.22 19.35 16.65
CA VAL A 22 -15.48 20.76 16.36
C VAL A 22 -15.43 21.60 17.64
N LEU A 23 -16.00 21.09 18.73
CA LEU A 23 -15.97 21.73 20.04
C LEU A 23 -14.53 21.94 20.52
N GLU A 24 -13.68 20.93 20.42
CA GLU A 24 -12.25 21.05 20.80
C GLU A 24 -11.48 22.03 19.90
N ILE A 25 -11.76 22.08 18.61
CA ILE A 25 -11.17 23.08 17.71
C ILE A 25 -11.53 24.50 18.14
N VAL A 26 -12.82 24.72 18.49
CA VAL A 26 -13.28 26.04 18.95
C VAL A 26 -12.67 26.40 20.29
N LYS A 27 -12.63 25.49 21.27
CA LYS A 27 -11.99 25.68 22.57
C LYS A 27 -10.52 26.07 22.43
N ASN A 28 -9.77 25.28 21.64
CA ASN A 28 -8.35 25.53 21.41
C ASN A 28 -8.11 26.86 20.68
N GLY A 29 -9.00 27.24 19.75
CA GLY A 29 -8.97 28.52 19.07
C GLY A 29 -9.16 29.68 20.04
N LEU A 30 -10.15 29.59 20.96
CA LEU A 30 -10.41 30.62 22.00
C LEU A 30 -9.24 30.74 22.97
N ILE A 31 -8.67 29.63 23.45
CA ILE A 31 -7.49 29.62 24.33
C ILE A 31 -6.31 30.32 23.66
N LYS A 32 -6.02 29.96 22.40
CA LYS A 32 -4.89 30.54 21.65
C LYS A 32 -5.03 32.06 21.49
N ILE A 33 -6.23 32.52 21.12
CA ILE A 33 -6.48 33.96 20.98
C ILE A 33 -6.37 34.67 22.31
N ALA A 34 -6.90 34.10 23.42
CA ALA A 34 -6.76 34.67 24.76
C ALA A 34 -5.28 34.77 25.17
N GLN A 35 -4.47 33.79 24.86
CA GLN A 35 -3.01 33.83 25.08
C GLN A 35 -2.32 34.92 24.29
N GLU A 36 -2.72 35.16 23.02
CA GLU A 36 -2.11 36.17 22.15
C GLU A 36 -2.54 37.62 22.53
N GLU A 37 -3.80 37.83 22.90
CA GLU A 37 -4.37 39.18 23.07
C GLU A 37 -4.39 39.65 24.51
N ILE A 38 -4.47 38.73 25.49
CA ILE A 38 -4.62 39.09 26.92
C ILE A 38 -3.29 38.85 27.64
N ASN A 39 -2.91 37.61 27.86
CA ASN A 39 -1.66 37.29 28.53
C ASN A 39 -1.22 35.83 28.19
N PRO A 40 -0.03 35.62 27.61
CA PRO A 40 0.46 34.28 27.25
C PRO A 40 0.76 33.40 28.47
N LEU A 41 0.90 33.98 29.68
CA LEU A 41 1.26 33.25 30.90
C LEU A 41 0.03 32.72 31.66
N TYR A 42 -1.19 33.14 31.30
CA TYR A 42 -2.39 32.65 31.97
C TYR A 42 -2.74 31.23 31.55
N HIS A 43 -3.18 30.43 32.50
CA HIS A 43 -3.76 29.13 32.24
C HIS A 43 -5.25 29.26 31.91
N TYR A 44 -5.59 29.21 30.63
CA TYR A 44 -6.95 29.35 30.14
C TYR A 44 -7.67 28.03 30.08
N ILE A 45 -8.97 28.04 30.44
CA ILE A 45 -9.88 26.90 30.40
C ILE A 45 -11.16 27.37 29.72
N VAL A 46 -11.67 26.55 28.77
CA VAL A 46 -12.96 26.80 28.12
C VAL A 46 -13.94 25.68 28.48
N GLU A 47 -15.04 26.04 29.10
CA GLU A 47 -16.07 25.09 29.50
C GLU A 47 -17.39 25.37 28.76
N PRO A 48 -18.11 24.31 28.32
CA PRO A 48 -19.41 24.45 27.70
C PRO A 48 -20.48 24.62 28.80
N ASP A 49 -21.24 25.70 28.74
CA ASP A 49 -22.46 25.86 29.53
C ASP A 49 -23.66 25.25 28.78
N ILE A 50 -24.04 24.04 29.19
CA ILE A 50 -25.10 23.26 28.54
C ILE A 50 -26.48 23.95 28.72
N LYS A 51 -26.69 24.68 29.80
CA LYS A 51 -27.98 25.34 30.07
C LYS A 51 -28.21 26.55 29.19
N GLU A 52 -27.17 27.35 29.03
CA GLU A 52 -27.19 28.55 28.18
C GLU A 52 -26.79 28.28 26.75
N ARG A 53 -26.26 27.07 26.48
CA ARG A 53 -25.71 26.65 25.17
C ARG A 53 -24.62 27.60 24.66
N THR A 54 -23.76 28.07 25.60
CA THR A 54 -22.63 28.97 25.34
C THR A 54 -21.33 28.35 25.77
N LEU A 55 -20.22 29.00 25.42
CA LEU A 55 -18.87 28.67 25.90
C LEU A 55 -18.44 29.77 26.87
N LYS A 56 -17.93 29.37 28.02
CA LYS A 56 -17.34 30.27 29.02
C LYS A 56 -15.82 30.08 28.99
N LEU A 57 -15.10 31.21 28.95
CA LEU A 57 -13.65 31.24 29.00
C LEU A 57 -13.22 31.68 30.40
N PHE A 58 -12.38 30.91 31.04
CA PHE A 58 -11.82 31.19 32.36
C PHE A 58 -10.29 31.22 32.27
N TYR A 59 -9.67 31.98 33.15
CA TYR A 59 -8.27 31.83 33.47
C TYR A 59 -8.11 31.41 34.93
N ARG A 60 -7.24 30.44 35.16
CA ARG A 60 -7.05 29.80 36.46
C ARG A 60 -5.89 30.43 37.22
N LYS A 61 -6.10 30.80 38.50
CA LYS A 61 -5.06 31.26 39.41
C LYS A 61 -5.07 30.43 40.68
N LYS A 62 -3.88 30.14 41.21
CA LYS A 62 -3.70 29.43 42.45
C LYS A 62 -3.59 30.40 43.62
N VAL A 63 -4.30 30.17 44.71
CA VAL A 63 -4.23 31.00 45.92
C VAL A 63 -2.92 30.74 46.64
N CYS A 64 -2.09 31.77 46.83
CA CYS A 64 -0.83 31.70 47.55
C CYS A 64 -0.90 32.49 48.88
N ALA A 65 -0.01 32.20 49.86
CA ALA A 65 0.09 32.94 51.07
C ALA A 65 0.64 34.34 50.82
N ASP A 66 0.19 35.31 51.63
CA ASP A 66 0.55 36.73 51.48
C ASP A 66 2.02 37.04 51.74
N ASP A 67 2.76 36.09 52.36
CA ASP A 67 4.19 36.23 52.67
C ASP A 67 5.13 35.92 51.51
N VAL A 68 4.59 35.43 50.39
CA VAL A 68 5.39 35.03 49.21
C VAL A 68 5.65 36.26 48.34
N LYS A 69 6.92 36.59 48.07
CA LYS A 69 7.27 37.59 47.06
C LYS A 69 7.02 37.04 45.66
N LEU A 70 5.92 37.44 45.07
CA LEU A 70 5.53 37.01 43.73
C LEU A 70 6.33 37.81 42.67
N THR A 71 6.86 37.08 41.72
CA THR A 71 7.41 37.69 40.49
C THR A 71 6.29 38.06 39.53
N GLU A 72 6.55 38.78 38.45
CA GLU A 72 5.50 39.09 37.43
C GLU A 72 4.91 37.85 36.81
N GLU A 73 5.73 36.78 36.67
CA GLU A 73 5.28 35.46 36.18
C GLU A 73 4.40 34.74 37.19
N ASP A 74 4.75 34.85 38.49
CA ASP A 74 3.93 34.27 39.60
C ASP A 74 2.58 34.99 39.74
N LEU A 75 2.51 36.29 39.51
CA LEU A 75 1.27 37.08 39.53
C LEU A 75 0.30 36.67 38.39
N ALA A 76 0.83 36.16 37.29
CA ALA A 76 0.00 35.61 36.22
C ALA A 76 -0.68 34.30 36.63
N THR A 77 -0.02 33.45 37.43
CA THR A 77 -0.50 32.11 37.79
C THR A 77 -1.04 32.01 39.23
N SER A 78 -0.79 33.03 40.06
CA SER A 78 -1.14 33.02 41.47
C SER A 78 -1.85 34.32 41.90
N ILE A 79 -2.61 34.24 42.95
CA ILE A 79 -3.30 35.38 43.60
C ILE A 79 -3.04 35.33 45.12
N PRO A 80 -2.68 36.48 45.76
CA PRO A 80 -2.51 36.54 47.21
C PRO A 80 -3.82 36.20 47.94
N PHE A 81 -3.70 35.53 49.09
CA PHE A 81 -4.85 35.09 49.89
C PHE A 81 -5.77 36.26 50.33
N SER A 82 -5.18 37.41 50.67
CA SER A 82 -5.93 38.64 51.03
C SER A 82 -6.86 39.10 49.90
N GLN A 83 -6.41 39.03 48.64
CA GLN A 83 -7.23 39.36 47.45
C GLN A 83 -8.21 38.26 47.10
N ALA A 84 -7.80 37.00 47.27
CA ALA A 84 -8.67 35.84 46.98
C ALA A 84 -9.92 35.78 47.86
N LYS A 85 -9.85 36.28 49.10
CA LYS A 85 -10.99 36.38 50.02
C LYS A 85 -12.15 37.26 49.51
N GLU A 86 -11.90 38.19 48.61
CA GLU A 86 -12.93 39.03 48.02
C GLU A 86 -13.88 38.23 47.09
N PHE A 87 -13.42 37.08 46.61
CA PHE A 87 -14.18 36.19 45.69
C PHE A 87 -14.93 35.07 46.41
N GLY A 88 -14.72 34.86 47.74
CA GLY A 88 -15.43 33.88 48.54
C GLY A 88 -14.59 33.24 49.65
N ASP A 89 -15.13 32.19 50.27
CA ASP A 89 -14.40 31.35 51.23
C ASP A 89 -13.39 30.47 50.53
N VAL A 90 -12.14 30.90 50.54
CA VAL A 90 -11.01 30.20 49.86
C VAL A 90 -9.89 29.91 50.87
N SER A 91 -9.12 28.89 50.64
CA SER A 91 -7.95 28.50 51.40
C SER A 91 -6.66 28.62 50.56
N VAL A 92 -5.51 28.76 51.21
CA VAL A 92 -4.22 28.76 50.52
C VAL A 92 -4.02 27.42 49.83
N GLY A 93 -3.76 27.47 48.55
CA GLY A 93 -3.60 26.28 47.68
C GLY A 93 -4.80 25.96 46.79
N ASP A 94 -5.96 26.64 47.05
CA ASP A 94 -7.14 26.50 46.20
C ASP A 94 -6.93 27.11 44.82
N GLU A 95 -7.65 26.64 43.80
CA GLU A 95 -7.67 27.18 42.46
C GLU A 95 -8.92 28.02 42.24
N LEU A 96 -8.73 29.23 41.73
CA LEU A 96 -9.81 30.16 41.39
C LEU A 96 -9.92 30.32 39.88
N ASP A 97 -11.09 30.06 39.34
CA ASP A 97 -11.40 30.25 37.93
C ASP A 97 -12.10 31.63 37.79
N CYS A 98 -11.40 32.55 37.13
CA CYS A 98 -11.88 33.90 36.83
C CYS A 98 -12.47 33.93 35.42
N GLU A 99 -13.76 34.27 35.30
CA GLU A 99 -14.46 34.35 34.03
C GLU A 99 -14.01 35.56 33.21
N LEU A 100 -13.72 35.33 31.92
CA LEU A 100 -13.43 36.39 30.96
C LEU A 100 -14.61 36.56 30.00
N GLN A 101 -15.05 37.81 29.86
CA GLN A 101 -16.13 38.11 28.92
C GLN A 101 -15.56 38.16 27.49
N LEU A 102 -16.07 37.33 26.59
CA LEU A 102 -15.65 37.28 25.19
C LEU A 102 -15.95 38.58 24.42
N ASP A 103 -16.88 39.39 24.94
CA ASP A 103 -17.27 40.66 24.32
C ASP A 103 -16.16 41.73 24.45
N GLU A 104 -15.17 41.54 25.32
CA GLU A 104 -14.03 42.46 25.51
C GLU A 104 -12.91 42.26 24.50
N MET A 105 -13.01 41.21 23.66
CA MET A 105 -12.01 40.92 22.63
C MET A 105 -12.04 41.94 21.49
N SER A 106 -10.84 42.30 20.99
CA SER A 106 -10.72 43.21 19.86
C SER A 106 -11.31 42.62 18.57
N ARG A 107 -11.80 43.48 17.65
CA ARG A 107 -12.26 43.01 16.33
C ARG A 107 -11.16 42.27 15.56
N GLY A 108 -9.90 42.63 15.78
CA GLY A 108 -8.75 41.93 15.21
C GLY A 108 -8.61 40.50 15.72
N ALA A 109 -8.82 40.29 17.03
CA ALA A 109 -8.81 38.98 17.67
C ALA A 109 -9.91 38.08 17.10
N ILE A 110 -11.12 38.60 16.90
CA ILE A 110 -12.24 37.85 16.35
C ILE A 110 -11.94 37.40 14.90
N ASN A 111 -11.36 38.26 14.08
CA ASN A 111 -10.95 37.88 12.70
C ASN A 111 -9.86 36.81 12.70
N LYS A 112 -8.85 36.90 13.58
CA LYS A 112 -7.81 35.88 13.75
C LYS A 112 -8.41 34.55 14.20
N LEU A 113 -9.38 34.59 15.15
CA LEU A 113 -10.09 33.40 15.61
C LEU A 113 -10.79 32.70 14.44
N PHE A 114 -11.54 33.45 13.64
CA PHE A 114 -12.27 32.92 12.49
C PHE A 114 -11.33 32.22 11.50
N LEU A 115 -10.24 32.86 11.09
CA LEU A 115 -9.25 32.29 10.19
C LEU A 115 -8.59 31.04 10.78
N ASN A 116 -8.30 31.04 12.09
CA ASN A 116 -7.73 29.89 12.79
C ASN A 116 -8.72 28.70 12.83
N LEU A 117 -9.99 28.99 13.12
CA LEU A 117 -11.03 27.97 13.11
C LEU A 117 -11.23 27.37 11.72
N GLU A 118 -11.33 28.21 10.69
CA GLU A 118 -11.48 27.77 9.30
C GLU A 118 -10.33 26.85 8.89
N TYR A 119 -9.09 27.23 9.20
CA TYR A 119 -7.90 26.43 8.93
C TYR A 119 -7.92 25.07 9.66
N ASN A 120 -8.24 25.07 10.97
CA ASN A 120 -8.24 23.84 11.77
C ASN A 120 -9.40 22.91 11.41
N LEU A 121 -10.57 23.45 11.06
CA LEU A 121 -11.70 22.68 10.55
C LEU A 121 -11.35 22.00 9.22
N GLN A 122 -10.77 22.77 8.28
CA GLN A 122 -10.34 22.22 7.00
C GLN A 122 -9.32 21.09 7.19
N ARG A 123 -8.36 21.29 8.08
CA ARG A 123 -7.35 20.28 8.40
C ARG A 123 -7.97 19.02 9.03
N SER A 124 -8.94 19.18 9.91
CA SER A 124 -9.64 18.06 10.53
C SER A 124 -10.42 17.23 9.51
N ILE A 125 -11.05 17.89 8.53
CA ILE A 125 -11.71 17.22 7.40
C ILE A 125 -10.69 16.42 6.60
N GLU A 126 -9.54 17.02 6.25
CA GLU A 126 -8.47 16.34 5.51
C GLU A 126 -7.91 15.14 6.28
N ASP A 127 -7.73 15.26 7.60
CA ASP A 127 -7.27 14.16 8.45
C ASP A 127 -8.29 13.01 8.51
N GLN A 128 -9.59 13.32 8.59
CA GLN A 128 -10.66 12.31 8.57
C GLN A 128 -10.68 11.55 7.23
N ILE A 129 -10.60 12.27 6.12
CA ILE A 129 -10.53 11.69 4.78
C ILE A 129 -9.25 10.84 4.65
N LEU A 130 -8.11 11.34 5.11
CA LEU A 130 -6.84 10.62 5.12
C LEU A 130 -6.96 9.29 5.87
N GLN A 131 -7.60 9.27 7.04
CA GLN A 131 -7.82 8.03 7.80
C GLN A 131 -8.68 7.04 7.01
N GLY A 132 -9.76 7.50 6.37
CA GLY A 132 -10.61 6.67 5.50
C GLY A 132 -9.81 6.02 4.36
N PHE A 133 -8.99 6.81 3.67
CA PHE A 133 -8.15 6.29 2.58
C PHE A 133 -7.00 5.40 3.06
N ARG A 134 -6.45 5.64 4.25
CA ARG A 134 -5.40 4.77 4.82
C ARG A 134 -5.85 3.33 5.00
N THR A 135 -7.11 3.09 5.33
CA THR A 135 -7.68 1.73 5.43
C THR A 135 -7.83 1.05 4.09
N GLN A 136 -7.81 1.82 3.00
CA GLN A 136 -7.92 1.35 1.62
C GLN A 136 -6.57 1.26 0.89
N LEU A 137 -5.45 1.59 1.57
CA LEU A 137 -4.11 1.46 0.99
C LEU A 137 -3.87 0.02 0.51
N GLY A 138 -3.39 -0.10 -0.73
CA GLY A 138 -3.15 -1.39 -1.37
C GLY A 138 -4.40 -2.05 -1.96
N LYS A 139 -5.61 -1.53 -1.71
CA LYS A 139 -6.86 -2.06 -2.28
C LYS A 139 -7.22 -1.38 -3.60
N ILE A 140 -8.03 -2.05 -4.41
CA ILE A 140 -8.57 -1.48 -5.64
C ILE A 140 -9.66 -0.47 -5.30
N VAL A 141 -9.55 0.69 -5.93
CA VAL A 141 -10.57 1.73 -5.95
C VAL A 141 -11.06 1.96 -7.38
N ASN A 142 -12.34 2.33 -7.51
CA ASN A 142 -12.95 2.71 -8.78
C ASN A 142 -13.06 4.22 -8.81
N GLY A 143 -12.75 4.83 -9.94
CA GLY A 143 -12.89 6.26 -10.08
C GLY A 143 -13.16 6.66 -11.53
N GLN A 144 -13.65 7.88 -11.72
CA GLN A 144 -13.93 8.44 -13.04
C GLN A 144 -12.79 9.40 -13.43
N VAL A 145 -12.33 9.30 -14.67
CA VAL A 145 -11.31 10.20 -15.22
C VAL A 145 -11.91 11.59 -15.43
N VAL A 146 -11.36 12.59 -14.76
CA VAL A 146 -11.79 14.00 -14.85
C VAL A 146 -10.84 14.87 -15.67
N GLY A 147 -9.63 14.38 -15.97
CA GLY A 147 -8.68 15.12 -16.79
C GLY A 147 -7.40 14.33 -17.06
N VAL A 148 -6.71 14.72 -18.12
CA VAL A 148 -5.37 14.23 -18.46
C VAL A 148 -4.51 15.45 -18.76
N ASP A 149 -3.32 15.54 -18.17
CA ASP A 149 -2.40 16.63 -18.43
C ASP A 149 -1.50 16.37 -19.66
N GLU A 150 -0.75 17.39 -20.07
CA GLU A 150 0.18 17.30 -21.21
C GLU A 150 1.32 16.30 -20.97
N ARG A 151 1.62 15.98 -19.71
CA ARG A 151 2.64 15.00 -19.32
C ARG A 151 2.09 13.57 -19.29
N GLY A 152 0.80 13.38 -19.62
CA GLY A 152 0.13 12.10 -19.61
C GLY A 152 -0.29 11.59 -18.22
N ASN A 153 -0.23 12.43 -17.17
CA ASN A 153 -0.80 12.08 -15.88
C ASN A 153 -2.33 12.16 -15.96
N THR A 154 -3.00 11.21 -15.37
CA THR A 154 -4.46 11.09 -15.37
C THR A 154 -4.99 11.47 -14.00
N PHE A 155 -5.94 12.40 -13.98
CA PHE A 155 -6.68 12.79 -12.77
C PHE A 155 -7.97 12.00 -12.70
N VAL A 156 -8.21 11.39 -11.55
CA VAL A 156 -9.33 10.48 -11.30
C VAL A 156 -10.08 10.96 -10.08
N GLU A 157 -11.39 11.06 -10.19
CA GLU A 157 -12.25 11.38 -9.06
C GLU A 157 -12.74 10.10 -8.38
N ILE A 158 -12.50 10.01 -7.08
CA ILE A 158 -12.90 8.91 -6.20
C ILE A 158 -13.61 9.54 -5.00
N ASP A 159 -14.89 9.22 -4.79
CA ASP A 159 -15.68 9.76 -3.67
C ASP A 159 -15.53 11.29 -3.50
N SER A 160 -15.61 12.04 -4.63
CA SER A 160 -15.41 13.50 -4.70
C SER A 160 -13.99 13.99 -4.40
N ILE A 161 -13.02 13.11 -4.29
CA ILE A 161 -11.61 13.43 -4.09
C ILE A 161 -10.83 13.22 -5.38
N ARG A 162 -10.01 14.22 -5.72
CA ARG A 162 -9.17 14.15 -6.90
C ARG A 162 -7.87 13.38 -6.60
N ALA A 163 -7.77 12.17 -7.17
CA ALA A 163 -6.59 11.32 -7.12
C ALA A 163 -5.74 11.48 -8.40
N LEU A 164 -4.44 11.22 -8.28
CA LEU A 164 -3.49 11.27 -9.37
C LEU A 164 -3.05 9.86 -9.77
N LEU A 165 -3.22 9.49 -11.04
CA LEU A 165 -2.58 8.34 -11.66
C LEU A 165 -1.43 8.83 -12.55
N PRO A 166 -0.17 8.86 -12.05
CA PRO A 166 0.98 9.32 -12.84
C PRO A 166 1.21 8.42 -14.05
N GLN A 167 1.77 8.99 -15.12
CA GLN A 167 2.11 8.22 -16.32
C GLN A 167 3.00 6.99 -16.04
N LYS A 168 3.97 7.12 -15.11
CA LYS A 168 4.85 6.01 -14.67
C LYS A 168 4.10 4.87 -13.99
N ASN A 169 2.91 5.13 -13.45
CA ASN A 169 2.05 4.16 -12.76
C ASN A 169 0.93 3.62 -13.65
N ARG A 170 0.89 3.98 -14.93
CA ARG A 170 0.01 3.42 -15.96
C ARG A 170 0.71 2.25 -16.66
N ILE A 171 -0.07 1.27 -17.11
CA ILE A 171 0.43 0.20 -17.97
C ILE A 171 0.79 0.81 -19.33
N LYS A 172 1.91 0.37 -19.90
CA LYS A 172 2.39 0.88 -21.18
C LYS A 172 1.36 0.59 -22.29
N GLY A 173 0.97 1.64 -23.02
CA GLY A 173 -0.03 1.55 -24.09
C GLY A 173 -1.46 1.87 -23.67
N GLU A 174 -1.76 2.02 -22.38
CA GLU A 174 -3.08 2.49 -21.93
C GLU A 174 -3.26 3.98 -22.24
N SER A 175 -4.45 4.33 -22.67
CA SER A 175 -4.89 5.73 -22.84
C SER A 175 -6.29 5.88 -22.26
N PHE A 176 -6.48 6.89 -21.43
CA PHE A 176 -7.75 7.18 -20.80
C PHE A 176 -8.29 8.50 -21.29
N LYS A 177 -9.62 8.59 -21.44
CA LYS A 177 -10.36 9.79 -21.82
C LYS A 177 -11.17 10.28 -20.63
N VAL A 178 -11.46 11.57 -20.62
CA VAL A 178 -12.38 12.15 -19.63
C VAL A 178 -13.73 11.45 -19.72
N GLY A 179 -14.25 11.02 -18.58
CA GLY A 179 -15.47 10.23 -18.46
C GLY A 179 -15.28 8.72 -18.35
N ASP A 180 -14.08 8.20 -18.65
CA ASP A 180 -13.80 6.77 -18.49
C ASP A 180 -13.81 6.39 -17.00
N THR A 181 -14.37 5.21 -16.69
CA THR A 181 -14.26 4.62 -15.35
C THR A 181 -13.05 3.69 -15.31
N ILE A 182 -12.14 3.90 -14.37
CA ILE A 182 -10.94 3.10 -14.23
C ILE A 182 -10.84 2.45 -12.84
N ARG A 183 -10.19 1.29 -12.81
CA ARG A 183 -9.78 0.60 -11.59
C ARG A 183 -8.28 0.81 -11.38
N ALA A 184 -7.89 1.14 -10.16
CA ALA A 184 -6.48 1.25 -9.81
C ALA A 184 -6.29 0.94 -8.33
N VAL A 185 -5.07 0.58 -7.95
CA VAL A 185 -4.72 0.42 -6.53
C VAL A 185 -4.37 1.77 -5.95
N LEU A 186 -4.87 2.02 -4.75
CA LEU A 186 -4.48 3.15 -3.92
C LEU A 186 -3.05 2.92 -3.41
N LYS A 187 -2.08 3.61 -4.03
CA LYS A 187 -0.65 3.40 -3.77
C LYS A 187 -0.13 4.23 -2.61
N PHE A 188 -0.56 5.48 -2.55
CA PHE A 188 -0.09 6.43 -1.55
C PHE A 188 -1.19 7.42 -1.20
N VAL A 189 -1.28 7.75 0.08
CA VAL A 189 -2.13 8.82 0.59
C VAL A 189 -1.35 9.62 1.63
N GLY A 190 -1.37 10.93 1.51
CA GLY A 190 -0.70 11.82 2.44
C GLY A 190 -1.21 13.25 2.34
N ILE A 191 -0.83 14.09 3.29
CA ILE A 191 -1.11 15.51 3.27
C ILE A 191 0.21 16.24 2.99
N ASN A 192 0.19 17.16 2.05
CA ASN A 192 1.29 18.06 1.76
C ASN A 192 0.86 19.52 1.92
N LYS A 193 1.74 20.48 1.56
CA LYS A 193 1.43 21.91 1.64
C LYS A 193 0.22 22.36 0.79
N ASN A 194 -0.15 21.55 -0.20
CA ASN A 194 -1.24 21.83 -1.15
C ASN A 194 -2.51 21.01 -0.82
N GLY A 195 -2.59 20.39 0.36
CA GLY A 195 -3.72 19.56 0.80
C GLY A 195 -3.49 18.06 0.62
N LEU A 196 -4.59 17.31 0.58
CA LEU A 196 -4.60 15.85 0.46
C LEU A 196 -4.05 15.41 -0.90
N GLN A 197 -3.07 14.51 -0.88
CA GLN A 197 -2.50 13.88 -2.06
C GLN A 197 -2.83 12.39 -2.07
N VAL A 198 -3.50 11.94 -3.12
CA VAL A 198 -3.88 10.54 -3.37
C VAL A 198 -3.20 10.08 -4.66
N GLU A 199 -2.32 9.07 -4.60
CA GLU A 199 -1.64 8.51 -5.77
C GLU A 199 -2.14 7.10 -6.06
N LEU A 200 -2.50 6.86 -7.30
CA LEU A 200 -2.98 5.59 -7.82
C LEU A 200 -1.88 4.87 -8.60
N SER A 201 -2.03 3.55 -8.72
CA SER A 201 -1.16 2.74 -9.57
C SER A 201 -1.90 1.56 -10.19
N ARG A 202 -1.54 1.27 -11.46
CA ARG A 202 -1.95 0.07 -12.21
C ARG A 202 -0.75 -0.83 -12.51
N THR A 203 0.47 -0.40 -12.12
CA THR A 203 1.73 -1.12 -12.40
C THR A 203 2.24 -1.94 -11.22
N THR A 204 1.74 -1.73 -10.02
CA THR A 204 2.17 -2.47 -8.82
C THR A 204 1.74 -3.94 -8.88
N PRO A 205 2.54 -4.89 -8.33
CA PRO A 205 2.12 -6.28 -8.17
C PRO A 205 0.81 -6.42 -7.39
N LYS A 206 0.59 -5.54 -6.41
CA LYS A 206 -0.63 -5.51 -5.60
C LYS A 206 -1.91 -5.36 -6.42
N PHE A 207 -1.86 -4.64 -7.55
CA PHE A 207 -3.02 -4.52 -8.45
C PHE A 207 -3.45 -5.87 -9.04
N LEU A 208 -2.49 -6.69 -9.44
CA LEU A 208 -2.77 -8.06 -9.91
C LEU A 208 -3.33 -8.93 -8.79
N GLU A 209 -2.77 -8.86 -7.58
CA GLU A 209 -3.22 -9.64 -6.41
C GLU A 209 -4.67 -9.31 -6.04
N GLU A 210 -5.02 -8.04 -5.99
CA GLU A 210 -6.38 -7.57 -5.69
C GLU A 210 -7.38 -7.96 -6.79
N LEU A 211 -6.98 -7.90 -8.07
CA LEU A 211 -7.82 -8.37 -9.18
C LEU A 211 -8.08 -9.89 -9.07
N LEU A 212 -7.05 -10.66 -8.73
CA LEU A 212 -7.22 -12.11 -8.49
C LEU A 212 -8.16 -12.36 -7.31
N ALA A 213 -8.04 -11.62 -6.21
CA ALA A 213 -8.91 -11.74 -5.05
C ALA A 213 -10.39 -11.38 -5.38
N MET A 214 -10.62 -10.51 -6.37
CA MET A 214 -11.97 -10.19 -6.86
C MET A 214 -12.56 -11.31 -7.73
N GLU A 215 -11.75 -11.94 -8.58
CA GLU A 215 -12.21 -12.95 -9.56
C GLU A 215 -12.20 -14.38 -9.01
N VAL A 216 -11.44 -14.66 -7.94
CA VAL A 216 -11.23 -15.98 -7.36
C VAL A 216 -11.80 -16.02 -5.94
N PRO A 217 -13.03 -16.57 -5.76
CA PRO A 217 -13.67 -16.63 -4.44
C PRO A 217 -12.83 -17.36 -3.39
N GLU A 218 -12.10 -18.40 -3.79
CA GLU A 218 -11.26 -19.21 -2.91
C GLU A 218 -10.10 -18.38 -2.31
N ILE A 219 -9.64 -17.31 -2.99
CA ILE A 219 -8.67 -16.34 -2.44
C ILE A 219 -9.36 -15.45 -1.42
N LYS A 220 -10.57 -14.97 -1.72
CA LYS A 220 -11.34 -14.12 -0.81
C LYS A 220 -11.71 -14.87 0.48
N ASP A 221 -11.99 -16.15 0.40
CA ASP A 221 -12.34 -17.01 1.52
C ASP A 221 -11.11 -17.56 2.27
N ASN A 222 -9.89 -17.16 1.87
CA ASN A 222 -8.61 -17.61 2.42
C ASN A 222 -8.36 -19.13 2.32
N GLU A 223 -9.00 -19.81 1.37
CA GLU A 223 -8.73 -21.21 1.04
C GLU A 223 -7.50 -21.35 0.13
N VAL A 224 -7.29 -20.36 -0.76
CA VAL A 224 -6.10 -20.20 -1.59
C VAL A 224 -5.43 -18.89 -1.19
N MET A 225 -4.11 -18.93 -1.00
CA MET A 225 -3.33 -17.76 -0.58
C MET A 225 -2.31 -17.40 -1.65
N ILE A 226 -2.13 -16.09 -1.88
CA ILE A 226 -1.07 -15.56 -2.71
C ILE A 226 0.15 -15.33 -1.81
N PHE A 227 1.25 -16.04 -2.08
CA PHE A 227 2.51 -15.85 -1.39
C PHE A 227 3.21 -14.57 -1.85
N LYS A 228 3.38 -14.43 -3.17
CA LYS A 228 4.03 -13.29 -3.80
C LYS A 228 3.66 -13.20 -5.27
N SER A 229 3.72 -12.00 -5.82
CA SER A 229 3.59 -11.78 -7.25
C SER A 229 4.78 -10.98 -7.79
N ALA A 230 5.19 -11.29 -9.01
CA ALA A 230 6.21 -10.58 -9.77
C ALA A 230 5.63 -10.18 -11.12
N ARG A 231 5.87 -8.92 -11.55
CA ARG A 231 5.16 -8.37 -12.69
C ARG A 231 6.03 -7.45 -13.53
N ILE A 232 5.92 -7.59 -14.84
CA ILE A 232 6.37 -6.62 -15.84
C ILE A 232 5.11 -6.06 -16.48
N PRO A 233 4.64 -4.87 -16.08
CA PRO A 233 3.32 -4.36 -16.45
C PRO A 233 3.09 -4.30 -17.95
N GLY A 234 1.97 -4.88 -18.42
CA GLY A 234 1.57 -4.95 -19.84
C GLY A 234 2.28 -6.01 -20.66
N ASP A 235 3.13 -6.85 -20.05
CA ASP A 235 3.82 -7.94 -20.74
C ASP A 235 3.49 -9.28 -20.04
N ARG A 236 4.05 -9.52 -18.87
CA ARG A 236 3.91 -10.80 -18.19
C ARG A 236 3.99 -10.66 -16.66
N ALA A 237 3.29 -11.54 -15.96
CA ALA A 237 3.37 -11.68 -14.52
C ALA A 237 3.50 -13.15 -14.10
N LYS A 238 4.08 -13.38 -12.93
CA LYS A 238 4.06 -14.66 -12.21
C LYS A 238 3.47 -14.46 -10.83
N VAL A 239 2.59 -15.37 -10.42
CA VAL A 239 1.94 -15.35 -9.09
C VAL A 239 2.18 -16.68 -8.42
N ALA A 240 2.79 -16.65 -7.24
CA ALA A 240 2.98 -17.82 -6.41
C ALA A 240 1.78 -17.98 -5.49
N VAL A 241 1.09 -19.11 -5.62
CA VAL A 241 -0.12 -19.42 -4.86
C VAL A 241 0.03 -20.76 -4.12
N TYR A 242 -0.67 -20.88 -2.99
CA TYR A 242 -0.70 -22.13 -2.22
C TYR A 242 -2.03 -22.28 -1.48
N SER A 243 -2.31 -23.50 -1.04
CA SER A 243 -3.42 -23.81 -0.15
C SER A 243 -2.94 -24.68 1.00
N ASN A 244 -3.45 -24.45 2.20
CA ASN A 244 -3.24 -25.34 3.35
C ASN A 244 -4.12 -26.59 3.29
N ASN A 245 -5.13 -26.58 2.43
CA ASN A 245 -6.02 -27.72 2.22
C ASN A 245 -5.54 -28.56 1.02
N PRO A 246 -5.07 -29.81 1.23
CA PRO A 246 -4.53 -30.64 0.17
C PRO A 246 -5.57 -31.09 -0.89
N ARG A 247 -6.87 -30.83 -0.64
CA ARG A 247 -7.94 -31.12 -1.60
C ARG A 247 -8.18 -29.99 -2.60
N ILE A 248 -7.57 -28.84 -2.40
CA ILE A 248 -7.75 -27.67 -3.24
C ILE A 248 -6.51 -27.51 -4.13
N ASP A 249 -6.72 -27.45 -5.44
CA ASP A 249 -5.70 -27.07 -6.41
C ASP A 249 -5.63 -25.54 -6.52
N PRO A 250 -4.60 -24.90 -5.94
CA PRO A 250 -4.52 -23.44 -5.92
C PRO A 250 -4.33 -22.83 -7.32
N ILE A 251 -3.65 -23.55 -8.22
CA ILE A 251 -3.45 -23.09 -9.60
C ILE A 251 -4.77 -23.21 -10.38
N GLY A 252 -5.44 -24.34 -10.28
CA GLY A 252 -6.72 -24.57 -10.93
C GLY A 252 -7.79 -23.58 -10.52
N CYS A 253 -7.86 -23.19 -9.23
CA CYS A 253 -8.76 -22.16 -8.72
C CYS A 253 -8.49 -20.79 -9.35
N CYS A 254 -7.21 -20.37 -9.45
CA CYS A 254 -6.84 -19.09 -10.05
C CYS A 254 -7.08 -19.04 -11.56
N VAL A 255 -6.79 -20.14 -12.27
CA VAL A 255 -6.97 -20.21 -13.72
C VAL A 255 -8.47 -20.28 -14.07
N GLY A 256 -9.22 -21.09 -13.34
CA GLY A 256 -10.62 -21.35 -13.60
C GLY A 256 -10.87 -22.23 -14.80
N VAL A 257 -12.13 -22.63 -15.00
CA VAL A 257 -12.54 -23.50 -16.10
C VAL A 257 -12.21 -22.84 -17.44
N LYS A 258 -11.42 -23.50 -18.27
CA LYS A 258 -10.95 -22.97 -19.58
C LYS A 258 -10.26 -21.59 -19.48
N GLY A 259 -9.69 -21.26 -18.33
CA GLY A 259 -8.98 -20.01 -18.14
C GLY A 259 -9.85 -18.76 -17.98
N VAL A 260 -11.15 -18.90 -17.71
CA VAL A 260 -12.10 -17.77 -17.67
C VAL A 260 -11.67 -16.73 -16.64
N ARG A 261 -11.29 -17.14 -15.43
CA ARG A 261 -10.91 -16.24 -14.33
C ARG A 261 -9.62 -15.48 -14.63
N ILE A 262 -8.55 -16.21 -14.99
CA ILE A 262 -7.25 -15.61 -15.28
C ILE A 262 -7.32 -14.67 -16.50
N ASN A 263 -8.15 -15.01 -17.51
CA ASN A 263 -8.36 -14.17 -18.69
C ASN A 263 -9.12 -12.88 -18.37
N ALA A 264 -10.05 -12.90 -17.41
CA ALA A 264 -10.73 -11.71 -16.94
C ALA A 264 -9.74 -10.71 -16.32
N VAL A 265 -8.86 -11.23 -15.43
CA VAL A 265 -7.77 -10.43 -14.83
C VAL A 265 -6.80 -9.93 -15.90
N SER A 266 -6.37 -10.79 -16.84
CA SER A 266 -5.46 -10.42 -17.93
C SER A 266 -6.00 -9.27 -18.78
N LYS A 267 -7.29 -9.27 -19.12
CA LYS A 267 -7.94 -8.20 -19.89
C LYS A 267 -7.88 -6.86 -19.16
N GLU A 268 -8.10 -6.84 -17.85
CA GLU A 268 -7.99 -5.61 -17.05
C GLU A 268 -6.54 -5.09 -17.00
N LEU A 269 -5.56 -5.96 -17.16
CA LEU A 269 -4.13 -5.67 -17.18
C LEU A 269 -3.57 -5.45 -18.60
N ALA A 270 -4.39 -4.95 -19.53
CA ALA A 270 -4.00 -4.71 -20.92
C ALA A 270 -3.48 -5.98 -21.66
N ASN A 271 -4.11 -7.14 -21.41
CA ASN A 271 -3.78 -8.46 -21.92
C ASN A 271 -2.39 -8.99 -21.48
N GLU A 272 -1.98 -8.66 -20.26
CA GLU A 272 -0.77 -9.21 -19.64
C GLU A 272 -0.91 -10.72 -19.42
N ASN A 273 0.12 -11.49 -19.83
CA ASN A 273 0.15 -12.93 -19.60
C ASN A 273 0.44 -13.24 -18.15
N ILE A 274 -0.41 -14.02 -17.48
CA ILE A 274 -0.30 -14.34 -16.05
C ILE A 274 -0.02 -15.83 -15.89
N ASP A 275 1.14 -16.17 -15.31
CA ASP A 275 1.53 -17.53 -14.96
C ASP A 275 1.30 -17.78 -13.47
N CYS A 276 0.42 -18.70 -13.13
CA CYS A 276 0.26 -19.18 -11.75
C CYS A 276 1.29 -20.26 -11.45
N VAL A 277 1.99 -20.14 -10.34
CA VAL A 277 3.04 -21.05 -9.88
C VAL A 277 2.67 -21.52 -8.47
N GLU A 278 2.76 -22.80 -8.20
CA GLU A 278 2.58 -23.30 -6.86
C GLU A 278 3.78 -22.96 -5.98
N TYR A 279 3.50 -22.28 -4.86
CA TYR A 279 4.54 -21.98 -3.87
C TYR A 279 5.01 -23.25 -3.17
N HIS A 280 6.28 -23.32 -2.83
CA HIS A 280 6.88 -24.37 -2.03
C HIS A 280 7.83 -23.78 -1.00
N SER A 281 7.82 -24.33 0.22
CA SER A 281 8.67 -23.83 1.32
C SER A 281 10.17 -24.04 1.07
N THR A 282 10.52 -25.09 0.33
CA THR A 282 11.90 -25.35 -0.10
C THR A 282 12.23 -24.46 -1.29
N LEU A 283 13.21 -23.57 -1.14
CA LEU A 283 13.53 -22.54 -2.12
C LEU A 283 13.99 -23.13 -3.46
N GLU A 284 14.74 -24.23 -3.47
CA GLU A 284 15.20 -24.93 -4.68
C GLU A 284 14.02 -25.43 -5.52
N ILE A 285 13.02 -26.02 -4.87
CA ILE A 285 11.81 -26.50 -5.52
C ILE A 285 10.98 -25.32 -6.05
N PHE A 286 10.89 -24.26 -5.25
CA PHE A 286 10.14 -23.06 -5.64
C PHE A 286 10.78 -22.38 -6.87
N ILE A 287 12.11 -22.26 -6.91
CA ILE A 287 12.84 -21.71 -8.07
C ILE A 287 12.59 -22.58 -9.31
N ALA A 288 12.65 -23.93 -9.18
CA ALA A 288 12.39 -24.82 -10.29
C ALA A 288 10.96 -24.65 -10.85
N LYS A 289 9.94 -24.52 -9.96
CA LYS A 289 8.57 -24.22 -10.35
C LYS A 289 8.41 -22.83 -10.95
N ALA A 290 9.10 -21.82 -10.41
CA ALA A 290 9.06 -20.45 -10.91
C ALA A 290 9.63 -20.28 -12.33
N LEU A 291 10.55 -21.15 -12.74
CA LEU A 291 11.15 -21.15 -14.08
C LEU A 291 10.29 -21.88 -15.14
N THR A 292 9.14 -22.45 -14.77
CA THR A 292 8.19 -23.04 -15.71
C THR A 292 7.92 -22.06 -16.88
N PRO A 293 7.88 -22.49 -18.17
CA PRO A 293 7.76 -23.89 -18.63
C PRO A 293 9.09 -24.65 -18.86
N ALA A 294 10.25 -24.13 -18.43
CA ALA A 294 11.52 -24.83 -18.55
C ALA A 294 11.61 -26.01 -17.58
N GLN A 295 12.19 -27.11 -18.04
CA GLN A 295 12.47 -28.28 -17.20
C GLN A 295 13.84 -28.10 -16.55
N ILE A 296 13.87 -28.09 -15.22
CA ILE A 296 15.08 -27.90 -14.41
C ILE A 296 15.58 -29.26 -13.92
N LEU A 297 16.89 -29.48 -14.01
CA LEU A 297 17.53 -30.71 -13.53
C LEU A 297 17.84 -30.63 -12.03
N SER A 298 18.48 -29.55 -11.60
CA SER A 298 18.77 -29.29 -10.20
C SER A 298 18.95 -27.82 -9.92
N VAL A 299 18.75 -27.43 -8.68
CA VAL A 299 18.98 -26.07 -8.17
C VAL A 299 19.90 -26.17 -6.96
N LYS A 300 20.95 -25.35 -6.94
CA LYS A 300 21.86 -25.22 -5.79
C LYS A 300 21.88 -23.77 -5.32
N ILE A 301 21.64 -23.54 -4.05
CA ILE A 301 21.72 -22.20 -3.46
C ILE A 301 23.14 -22.00 -2.96
N GLN A 302 23.75 -20.88 -3.36
CA GLN A 302 25.02 -20.41 -2.79
C GLN A 302 24.71 -19.39 -1.70
N GLU A 303 25.09 -19.72 -0.48
CA GLU A 303 25.19 -18.72 0.58
C GLU A 303 26.47 -17.92 0.31
N GLN A 304 26.34 -16.61 0.11
CA GLN A 304 27.52 -15.74 0.02
C GLN A 304 28.14 -15.67 1.41
N ASN A 305 29.29 -16.32 1.61
CA ASN A 305 30.14 -16.11 2.77
C ASN A 305 30.60 -14.64 2.77
N ILE A 306 30.27 -13.92 3.83
CA ILE A 306 30.68 -12.54 4.10
C ILE A 306 32.17 -12.55 4.48
N GLU A 307 33.06 -12.84 3.57
CA GLU A 307 34.51 -12.76 3.83
C GLU A 307 35.33 -12.06 2.74
N GLN A 308 34.78 -11.20 1.92
CA GLN A 308 35.63 -10.32 1.06
C GLN A 308 34.87 -9.10 0.52
N SER A 309 34.65 -8.07 1.37
CA SER A 309 34.53 -6.68 0.87
C SER A 309 34.75 -5.62 1.96
N GLU A 310 35.73 -5.82 2.85
CA GLU A 310 36.35 -4.71 3.59
C GLU A 310 37.48 -4.11 2.76
N GLN A 311 37.19 -3.40 1.70
CA GLN A 311 38.07 -2.40 1.10
C GLN A 311 37.29 -1.57 0.04
N ASN A 312 36.57 -0.56 0.50
CA ASN A 312 36.47 0.75 -0.13
C ASN A 312 35.49 1.62 0.68
N GLY A 313 36.08 2.26 1.67
CA GLY A 313 35.42 3.30 2.44
C GLY A 313 35.07 4.49 1.56
N ARG A 314 33.83 4.88 1.58
CA ARG A 314 33.34 6.26 1.48
C ARG A 314 32.08 6.36 2.32
N GLU A 315 32.25 6.99 3.47
CA GLU A 315 31.19 7.52 4.31
C GLU A 315 30.29 8.43 3.49
N ASN A 316 29.00 8.15 3.44
CA ASN A 316 27.97 9.15 3.21
C ASN A 316 26.75 8.80 4.05
N MET A 317 26.31 9.80 4.78
CA MET A 317 25.28 9.85 5.79
C MET A 317 23.90 9.36 5.33
N GLU A 318 23.22 8.72 6.30
CA GLU A 318 21.77 8.63 6.52
C GLU A 318 20.88 8.12 5.37
N GLY A 319 20.52 6.88 5.50
CA GLY A 319 19.48 6.16 4.79
C GLY A 319 19.60 4.69 5.14
N GLU A 320 18.72 4.18 5.98
CA GLU A 320 18.60 2.75 6.28
C GLU A 320 18.48 1.98 4.94
N LYS A 321 19.62 1.54 4.43
CA LYS A 321 19.66 0.50 3.40
C LYS A 321 19.52 -0.82 4.15
N GLU A 322 18.32 -1.38 4.13
CA GLU A 322 18.18 -2.82 4.30
C GLU A 322 19.16 -3.48 3.30
N ASN A 323 20.26 -4.00 3.84
CA ASN A 323 21.18 -4.88 3.10
C ASN A 323 20.43 -6.18 2.81
N ASN A 324 19.57 -6.14 1.80
CA ASN A 324 18.90 -7.32 1.26
C ASN A 324 19.91 -8.02 0.34
N GLU A 325 20.87 -8.74 0.94
CA GLU A 325 21.77 -9.64 0.21
C GLU A 325 20.93 -10.74 -0.44
N ARG A 326 20.68 -10.60 -1.74
CA ARG A 326 19.93 -11.60 -2.50
C ARG A 326 20.74 -12.87 -2.57
N LYS A 327 20.14 -14.00 -2.18
CA LYS A 327 20.71 -15.32 -2.34
C LYS A 327 20.96 -15.59 -3.82
N LYS A 328 22.08 -16.29 -4.15
CA LYS A 328 22.40 -16.70 -5.51
C LYS A 328 22.03 -18.16 -5.71
N ALA A 329 21.27 -18.46 -6.75
CA ALA A 329 20.88 -19.82 -7.10
C ALA A 329 21.50 -20.23 -8.44
N ILE A 330 22.23 -21.34 -8.45
CA ILE A 330 22.75 -21.96 -9.65
C ILE A 330 21.78 -23.05 -10.09
N VAL A 331 21.20 -22.86 -11.27
CA VAL A 331 20.18 -23.73 -11.85
C VAL A 331 20.80 -24.53 -13.00
N GLN A 332 20.83 -25.86 -12.88
CA GLN A 332 21.32 -26.76 -13.90
C GLN A 332 20.20 -27.15 -14.86
N ILE A 333 20.42 -26.92 -16.13
CA ILE A 333 19.44 -27.18 -17.19
C ILE A 333 20.10 -27.84 -18.42
N LYS A 334 19.29 -28.51 -19.24
CA LYS A 334 19.70 -28.98 -20.56
C LYS A 334 19.75 -27.80 -21.52
N SER A 335 20.64 -27.86 -22.51
CA SER A 335 20.83 -26.82 -23.55
C SER A 335 19.54 -26.48 -24.29
N ASP A 336 18.65 -27.48 -24.54
CA ASP A 336 17.35 -27.31 -25.21
C ASP A 336 16.34 -26.54 -24.36
N GLN A 337 16.48 -26.49 -23.01
CA GLN A 337 15.59 -25.79 -22.08
C GLN A 337 16.02 -24.35 -21.79
N LYS A 338 17.28 -23.96 -22.14
CA LYS A 338 17.81 -22.64 -21.83
C LYS A 338 16.94 -21.49 -22.35
N SER A 339 16.56 -21.59 -23.63
CA SER A 339 15.71 -20.55 -24.25
C SER A 339 14.35 -20.40 -23.54
N LYS A 340 13.77 -21.50 -23.04
CA LYS A 340 12.52 -21.47 -22.28
C LYS A 340 12.72 -20.87 -20.88
N ALA A 341 13.83 -21.20 -20.21
CA ALA A 341 14.17 -20.67 -18.89
C ALA A 341 14.38 -19.15 -18.93
N ILE A 342 15.11 -18.66 -19.91
CA ILE A 342 15.36 -17.23 -20.13
C ILE A 342 14.05 -16.53 -20.55
N GLY A 343 13.33 -17.11 -21.51
CA GLY A 343 12.15 -16.52 -22.14
C GLY A 343 12.50 -15.38 -23.10
N LYS A 344 11.49 -14.87 -23.81
CA LYS A 344 11.66 -13.76 -24.76
C LYS A 344 12.16 -12.51 -24.00
N GLY A 345 13.31 -11.97 -24.40
CA GLY A 345 13.90 -10.78 -23.77
C GLY A 345 14.31 -10.97 -22.30
N GLY A 346 14.51 -12.21 -21.83
CA GLY A 346 14.87 -12.48 -20.43
C GLY A 346 13.72 -12.34 -19.41
N VAL A 347 12.48 -12.20 -19.88
CA VAL A 347 11.31 -11.93 -19.02
C VAL A 347 11.07 -13.07 -18.05
N ASN A 348 11.19 -14.34 -18.47
CA ASN A 348 10.85 -15.48 -17.61
C ASN A 348 11.81 -15.61 -16.42
N ILE A 349 13.12 -15.55 -16.66
CA ILE A 349 14.14 -15.64 -15.60
C ILE A 349 14.06 -14.41 -14.67
N ARG A 350 13.82 -13.21 -15.22
CA ARG A 350 13.66 -11.99 -14.43
C ARG A 350 12.46 -12.06 -13.49
N LEU A 351 11.32 -12.53 -13.98
CA LEU A 351 10.13 -12.72 -13.14
C LEU A 351 10.34 -13.80 -12.07
N ALA A 352 11.02 -14.90 -12.41
CA ALA A 352 11.36 -15.94 -11.45
C ALA A 352 12.31 -15.40 -10.35
N SER A 353 13.33 -14.64 -10.73
CA SER A 353 14.24 -13.98 -9.79
C SER A 353 13.50 -13.00 -8.85
N MET A 354 12.60 -12.18 -9.38
CA MET A 354 11.75 -11.26 -8.58
C MET A 354 10.78 -12.02 -7.67
N LEU A 355 10.23 -13.15 -8.12
CA LEU A 355 9.27 -13.94 -7.36
C LEU A 355 9.94 -14.65 -6.18
N CYS A 356 11.16 -15.18 -6.39
CA CYS A 356 11.90 -15.95 -5.40
C CYS A 356 12.88 -15.11 -4.54
N ASP A 357 13.02 -13.80 -4.79
CA ASP A 357 14.03 -12.90 -4.19
C ASP A 357 15.47 -13.43 -4.27
N CYS A 358 15.83 -13.98 -5.43
CA CYS A 358 17.06 -14.73 -5.61
C CYS A 358 17.65 -14.43 -6.99
N ASP A 359 18.94 -14.25 -7.07
CA ASP A 359 19.62 -14.10 -8.35
C ASP A 359 19.84 -15.48 -8.98
N ILE A 360 19.28 -15.69 -10.17
CA ILE A 360 19.26 -16.99 -10.83
C ILE A 360 20.32 -17.02 -11.93
N GLU A 361 21.28 -17.94 -11.80
CA GLU A 361 22.29 -18.24 -12.82
C GLU A 361 22.03 -19.60 -13.47
N LEU A 362 22.02 -19.65 -14.79
CA LEU A 362 21.74 -20.87 -15.54
C LEU A 362 23.07 -21.55 -15.97
N CYS A 363 23.26 -22.78 -15.51
CA CYS A 363 24.38 -23.64 -15.95
C CYS A 363 23.87 -24.74 -16.89
N GLU A 364 24.41 -24.79 -18.09
CA GLU A 364 24.11 -25.85 -19.05
C GLU A 364 24.89 -27.10 -18.71
N ILE A 365 24.20 -28.23 -18.77
CA ILE A 365 24.83 -29.55 -18.71
C ILE A 365 24.58 -30.21 -20.08
N ASP A 366 25.64 -30.37 -20.86
CA ASP A 366 25.60 -31.22 -22.04
C ASP A 366 25.48 -32.67 -21.57
N THR A 367 24.36 -33.32 -21.84
CA THR A 367 24.30 -34.77 -21.74
C THR A 367 25.21 -35.31 -22.81
N PRO A 368 26.25 -36.10 -22.45
CA PRO A 368 27.06 -36.70 -23.47
C PRO A 368 26.15 -37.55 -24.35
N ASN A 369 26.08 -37.21 -25.64
CA ASN A 369 25.47 -38.07 -26.63
C ASN A 369 26.13 -39.43 -26.49
N THR A 370 25.36 -40.46 -26.20
CA THR A 370 25.78 -41.85 -26.33
C THR A 370 26.04 -42.03 -27.82
N THR A 371 27.30 -41.79 -28.22
CA THR A 371 27.82 -42.22 -29.54
C THR A 371 27.79 -43.72 -29.52
N GLU A 372 26.79 -44.28 -30.18
CA GLU A 372 26.88 -45.68 -30.63
C GLU A 372 28.19 -45.83 -31.42
N SER A 373 29.11 -46.54 -30.79
CA SER A 373 30.35 -47.00 -31.42
C SER A 373 29.97 -47.89 -32.61
N LYS A 374 30.13 -47.38 -33.85
CA LYS A 374 30.20 -48.21 -35.04
C LYS A 374 31.51 -49.01 -34.97
N ALA A 375 31.38 -50.28 -34.64
CA ALA A 375 32.43 -51.25 -34.91
C ALA A 375 32.27 -51.73 -36.35
N ASP A 376 33.33 -51.46 -37.14
CA ASP A 376 33.54 -52.02 -38.45
C ASP A 376 33.63 -53.55 -38.37
N SER A 377 32.84 -54.25 -39.17
CA SER A 377 33.23 -55.58 -39.72
C SER A 377 32.50 -55.82 -41.02
N THR A 378 33.29 -55.83 -42.11
CA THR A 378 33.02 -56.36 -43.43
C THR A 378 32.63 -57.83 -43.39
N ALA A 379 31.56 -58.25 -44.10
CA ALA A 379 31.54 -59.35 -45.05
C ALA A 379 30.09 -59.77 -45.46
N THR A 380 29.88 -59.71 -46.78
CA THR A 380 29.12 -60.58 -47.72
C THR A 380 27.60 -60.94 -47.37
N ALA A 381 26.79 -60.55 -48.38
CA ALA A 381 25.39 -61.00 -48.63
C ALA A 381 25.30 -62.51 -48.96
N PRO A 382 24.08 -63.19 -49.14
CA PRO A 382 22.88 -62.69 -49.82
C PRO A 382 21.50 -63.00 -49.16
N ALA A 383 20.50 -62.30 -49.63
CA ALA A 383 19.08 -62.54 -49.85
C ALA A 383 18.28 -63.55 -49.01
N GLU A 384 17.20 -63.10 -48.43
CA GLU A 384 15.82 -63.54 -48.69
C GLU A 384 14.73 -62.67 -47.98
N ASN A 385 13.68 -62.45 -48.74
CA ASN A 385 12.49 -61.74 -48.45
C ASN A 385 11.66 -62.40 -47.31
N THR A 386 11.19 -61.65 -46.35
CA THR A 386 9.83 -61.83 -45.78
C THR A 386 9.38 -60.51 -45.10
N ALA A 387 8.34 -59.97 -45.69
CA ALA A 387 7.61 -58.80 -45.17
C ALA A 387 6.84 -59.16 -43.89
N GLN A 388 7.12 -58.48 -42.79
CA GLN A 388 6.23 -58.42 -41.63
C GLN A 388 5.47 -57.11 -41.66
N LYS A 389 4.14 -57.22 -41.88
CA LYS A 389 3.15 -56.13 -41.82
C LYS A 389 3.09 -55.59 -40.41
N SER A 390 3.12 -54.27 -40.30
CA SER A 390 2.93 -53.55 -39.05
C SER A 390 1.49 -53.71 -38.50
N GLY A 391 1.33 -53.83 -37.20
CA GLY A 391 0.08 -54.10 -36.50
C GLY A 391 -1.07 -53.06 -36.71
N LEU A 392 -0.84 -52.01 -37.47
CA LEU A 392 -1.86 -51.03 -37.85
C LEU A 392 -2.74 -51.46 -39.03
N ASP A 393 -2.24 -52.34 -39.89
CA ASP A 393 -3.02 -52.84 -41.02
C ASP A 393 -4.00 -53.98 -40.62
N ALA A 394 -3.77 -54.61 -39.49
CA ALA A 394 -4.66 -55.65 -38.95
C ALA A 394 -5.95 -55.05 -38.29
N LEU A 395 -5.88 -53.78 -37.83
CA LEU A 395 -7.05 -53.11 -37.22
C LEU A 395 -8.01 -52.52 -38.25
N SER A 396 -7.54 -52.20 -39.44
CA SER A 396 -8.38 -51.61 -40.49
C SER A 396 -9.29 -52.61 -41.22
N SER A 397 -9.02 -53.94 -41.08
CA SER A 397 -9.83 -55.00 -41.69
C SER A 397 -11.04 -55.41 -40.82
N LEU A 398 -11.12 -54.98 -39.57
CA LEU A 398 -12.20 -55.33 -38.64
C LEU A 398 -13.41 -54.39 -38.67
N PHE A 399 -13.34 -53.27 -39.40
CA PHE A 399 -14.41 -52.28 -39.49
C PHE A 399 -15.00 -52.07 -40.88
N LYS A 400 -14.91 -53.09 -41.75
CA LYS A 400 -15.70 -53.14 -42.98
C LYS A 400 -16.56 -54.37 -42.98
N ASN A 401 -17.73 -54.22 -42.40
CA ASN A 401 -19.01 -54.86 -42.77
C ASN A 401 -20.16 -54.09 -42.14
#